data_67414da037a16df6a5bd59a6fc80f39d
#
_entry.id   67414da037a16df6a5bd59a6fc80f39d
#
_cell.length_a   1.000
_cell.length_b   1.000
_cell.length_c   1.000
_cell.angle_alpha   90.00
_cell.angle_beta   90.00
_cell.angle_gamma   90.00
#
_symmetry.space_group_name_H-M   'P 1'
#
loop_
_entity.id
_entity.type
_entity.pdbx_description
1 polymer ?
#
loop_
_entity_poly.entity_id
_entity_poly.type
_entity_poly.pdbx_seq_one_letter_code
_entity_poly.pdbx_strand_id
1 'polypeptide(L)'
;FVSTILKRKNLANLLTAFDHVKSMELSDLKLVVVGNRIWWQDELAKAYDDMVHKEDVIMPGHIDANELAALMSAAEALVYPSYFEGFGIPILEAMYAETAVICSNTTSMPEVGGDAVLYIDPSSTEDIAHAIREIQQSDVRERLIEKGRKQRTVYSWDRTANLLWTSMMHTIGKE
;
A
#
# COMPACT_ATOMS: atom_id res chain seq x y z
N PHE A 1 0.41 5.14 -3.65
CA PHE A 1 0.17 5.25 -2.19
C PHE A 1 -1.23 5.80 -1.94
N VAL A 2 -1.98 5.17 -1.06
CA VAL A 2 -3.36 5.57 -0.71
C VAL A 2 -3.52 5.60 0.80
N SER A 3 -3.76 6.77 1.39
CA SER A 3 -4.05 6.92 2.82
C SER A 3 -4.31 8.36 3.21
N THR A 4 -4.99 8.59 4.33
CA THR A 4 -4.83 9.85 5.08
C THR A 4 -3.37 10.00 5.50
N ILE A 5 -2.74 11.13 5.15
CA ILE A 5 -1.32 11.36 5.39
C ILE A 5 -1.11 11.59 6.90
N LEU A 6 -0.54 10.58 7.55
CA LEU A 6 -0.17 10.56 8.97
C LEU A 6 1.26 10.00 9.11
N LYS A 7 1.97 10.34 10.18
CA LYS A 7 3.36 9.88 10.42
C LYS A 7 3.50 8.35 10.30
N ARG A 8 2.56 7.58 10.90
CA ARG A 8 2.58 6.12 10.86
C ARG A 8 2.45 5.50 9.46
N LYS A 9 1.98 6.28 8.47
CA LYS A 9 1.83 5.83 7.08
C LYS A 9 3.13 5.90 6.29
N ASN A 10 4.16 6.50 6.88
CA ASN A 10 5.54 6.45 6.40
C ASN A 10 5.77 6.98 4.98
N LEU A 11 5.01 8.02 4.60
CA LEU A 11 5.17 8.64 3.28
C LEU A 11 6.56 9.25 3.10
N ALA A 12 7.22 9.72 4.17
CA ALA A 12 8.55 10.31 4.08
C ALA A 12 9.60 9.33 3.52
N ASN A 13 9.67 8.10 4.07
CA ASN A 13 10.58 7.08 3.55
C ASN A 13 10.22 6.65 2.12
N LEU A 14 8.93 6.62 1.79
CA LEU A 14 8.51 6.33 0.42
C LEU A 14 8.99 7.40 -0.57
N LEU A 15 8.85 8.68 -0.23
CA LEU A 15 9.33 9.79 -1.07
C LEU A 15 10.85 9.69 -1.29
N THR A 16 11.60 9.47 -0.22
CA THR A 16 13.06 9.29 -0.29
C THR A 16 13.45 8.08 -1.15
N ALA A 17 12.78 6.95 -0.96
CA ALA A 17 13.04 5.73 -1.74
C ALA A 17 12.69 5.92 -3.23
N PHE A 18 11.58 6.56 -3.53
CA PHE A 18 11.15 6.86 -4.90
C PHE A 18 12.15 7.80 -5.61
N ASP A 19 12.56 8.88 -4.95
CA ASP A 19 13.55 9.83 -5.49
C ASP A 19 14.90 9.15 -5.77
N HIS A 20 15.30 8.23 -4.88
CA HIS A 20 16.51 7.42 -5.07
C HIS A 20 16.39 6.51 -6.32
N VAL A 21 15.27 5.82 -6.51
CA VAL A 21 15.02 4.98 -7.70
C VAL A 21 15.06 5.84 -8.97
N LYS A 22 14.41 6.99 -8.98
CA LYS A 22 14.41 7.92 -10.11
C LYS A 22 15.81 8.43 -10.46
N SER A 23 16.64 8.67 -9.44
CA SER A 23 18.01 9.15 -9.61
C SER A 23 18.96 8.07 -10.19
N MET A 24 18.68 6.81 -9.94
CA MET A 24 19.49 5.70 -10.44
C MET A 24 19.08 5.20 -11.82
N GLU A 25 17.82 5.36 -12.18
CA GLU A 25 17.23 4.80 -13.39
C GLU A 25 16.49 5.90 -14.16
N LEU A 26 16.72 5.99 -15.48
CA LEU A 26 15.91 6.83 -16.37
C LEU A 26 14.53 6.17 -16.52
N SER A 27 13.68 6.36 -15.51
CA SER A 27 12.37 5.73 -15.42
C SER A 27 11.26 6.78 -15.56
N ASP A 28 10.21 6.46 -16.33
CA ASP A 28 9.01 7.29 -16.46
C ASP A 28 8.01 7.10 -15.32
N LEU A 29 8.40 6.38 -14.25
CA LEU A 29 7.56 6.15 -13.09
C LEU A 29 7.08 7.47 -12.47
N LYS A 30 5.81 7.49 -12.10
CA LYS A 30 5.20 8.55 -11.29
C LYS A 30 4.74 7.97 -9.95
N LEU A 31 4.90 8.72 -8.89
CA LEU A 31 4.32 8.38 -7.59
C LEU A 31 3.02 9.16 -7.40
N VAL A 32 1.89 8.46 -7.39
CA VAL A 32 0.61 9.07 -7.06
C VAL A 32 0.31 8.87 -5.58
N VAL A 33 0.10 9.98 -4.86
CA VAL A 33 -0.18 10.02 -3.42
C VAL A 33 -1.63 10.49 -3.22
N VAL A 34 -2.53 9.54 -2.99
CA VAL A 34 -3.95 9.81 -2.77
C VAL A 34 -4.24 9.93 -1.28
N GLY A 35 -4.93 11.01 -0.90
CA GLY A 35 -5.42 11.23 0.45
C GLY A 35 -5.27 12.65 0.97
N ASN A 36 -5.89 12.92 2.10
CA ASN A 36 -5.86 14.24 2.72
C ASN A 36 -4.53 14.51 3.42
N ARG A 37 -3.98 15.71 3.21
CA ARG A 37 -2.77 16.21 3.87
C ARG A 37 -3.10 16.74 5.27
N ILE A 38 -3.43 15.83 6.21
CA ILE A 38 -3.72 16.23 7.60
C ILE A 38 -2.41 16.53 8.35
N TRP A 39 -1.36 15.75 8.07
CA TRP A 39 -0.04 15.92 8.68
C TRP A 39 1.01 16.07 7.59
N TRP A 40 1.48 17.31 7.40
CA TRP A 40 2.51 17.67 6.42
C TRP A 40 3.53 18.58 7.10
N GLN A 41 4.39 18.01 7.92
CA GLN A 41 5.37 18.75 8.73
C GLN A 41 6.63 17.91 8.95
N ASP A 42 7.64 18.53 9.54
CA ASP A 42 8.89 17.92 9.99
C ASP A 42 9.56 17.04 8.91
N GLU A 43 9.75 15.78 9.22
CA GLU A 43 10.43 14.80 8.36
C GLU A 43 9.78 14.63 6.99
N LEU A 44 8.45 14.68 6.93
CA LEU A 44 7.73 14.52 5.66
C LEU A 44 7.90 15.73 4.75
N ALA A 45 7.77 16.94 5.31
CA ALA A 45 7.97 18.17 4.56
C ALA A 45 9.41 18.23 4.05
N LYS A 46 10.38 17.92 4.93
CA LYS A 46 11.79 17.88 4.58
C LYS A 46 12.07 16.84 3.48
N ALA A 47 11.55 15.61 3.61
CA ALA A 47 11.75 14.57 2.60
C ALA A 47 11.23 15.00 1.22
N TYR A 48 10.08 15.67 1.17
CA TYR A 48 9.54 16.21 -0.09
C TYR A 48 10.39 17.39 -0.61
N ASP A 49 10.80 18.31 0.27
CA ASP A 49 11.58 19.49 -0.13
C ASP A 49 12.99 19.13 -0.64
N ASP A 50 13.57 18.07 -0.12
CA ASP A 50 14.89 17.58 -0.52
C ASP A 50 14.87 16.77 -1.83
N MET A 51 13.69 16.35 -2.34
CA MET A 51 13.59 15.55 -3.57
C MET A 51 14.10 16.30 -4.80
N VAL A 52 14.82 15.59 -5.66
CA VAL A 52 15.24 16.04 -6.98
C VAL A 52 14.10 15.91 -8.01
N HIS A 53 13.29 14.82 -7.90
CA HIS A 53 12.23 14.47 -8.87
C HIS A 53 10.82 14.76 -8.34
N LYS A 54 10.60 15.96 -7.77
CA LYS A 54 9.28 16.38 -7.20
C LYS A 54 8.17 16.41 -8.23
N GLU A 55 8.49 16.75 -9.48
CA GLU A 55 7.57 16.81 -10.61
C GLU A 55 6.95 15.45 -10.96
N ASP A 56 7.59 14.37 -10.51
CA ASP A 56 7.10 13.00 -10.70
C ASP A 56 6.17 12.53 -9.56
N VAL A 57 5.94 13.37 -8.55
CA VAL A 57 5.02 13.11 -7.44
C VAL A 57 3.70 13.86 -7.68
N ILE A 58 2.65 13.10 -7.93
CA ILE A 58 1.30 13.62 -8.20
C ILE A 58 0.45 13.47 -6.94
N MET A 59 -0.12 14.56 -6.45
CA MET A 59 -0.93 14.57 -5.23
C MET A 59 -2.32 15.14 -5.49
N PRO A 60 -3.28 14.34 -6.00
CA PRO A 60 -4.62 14.81 -6.32
C PRO A 60 -5.45 15.18 -5.08
N GLY A 61 -4.99 14.82 -3.89
CA GLY A 61 -5.77 14.95 -2.66
C GLY A 61 -6.70 13.76 -2.44
N HIS A 62 -7.89 14.03 -1.90
CA HIS A 62 -8.94 13.02 -1.79
C HIS A 62 -9.66 12.89 -3.14
N ILE A 63 -9.86 11.65 -3.58
CA ILE A 63 -10.64 11.30 -4.79
C ILE A 63 -11.77 10.36 -4.38
N ASP A 64 -12.81 10.24 -5.21
CA ASP A 64 -13.91 9.33 -4.92
C ASP A 64 -13.54 7.85 -5.12
N ALA A 65 -14.43 6.95 -4.70
CA ALA A 65 -14.15 5.51 -4.72
C ALA A 65 -14.00 4.94 -6.15
N ASN A 66 -14.71 5.50 -7.14
CA ASN A 66 -14.64 5.03 -8.53
C ASN A 66 -13.33 5.51 -9.17
N GLU A 67 -12.95 6.76 -8.91
CA GLU A 67 -11.69 7.33 -9.36
C GLU A 67 -10.51 6.56 -8.74
N LEU A 68 -10.60 6.23 -7.43
CA LEU A 68 -9.58 5.44 -6.74
C LEU A 68 -9.45 4.04 -7.35
N ALA A 69 -10.57 3.36 -7.61
CA ALA A 69 -10.56 2.04 -8.22
C ALA A 69 -9.95 2.06 -9.63
N ALA A 70 -10.29 3.06 -10.44
CA ALA A 70 -9.73 3.25 -11.78
C ALA A 70 -8.22 3.54 -11.73
N LEU A 71 -7.80 4.44 -10.84
CA LEU A 71 -6.39 4.77 -10.63
C LEU A 71 -5.61 3.54 -10.16
N MET A 72 -6.15 2.78 -9.21
CA MET A 72 -5.50 1.60 -8.67
C MET A 72 -5.33 0.53 -9.74
N SER A 73 -6.37 0.26 -10.53
CA SER A 73 -6.30 -0.74 -11.61
C SER A 73 -5.34 -0.36 -12.75
N ALA A 74 -5.04 0.92 -12.92
CA ALA A 74 -4.07 1.42 -13.89
C ALA A 74 -2.64 1.52 -13.34
N ALA A 75 -2.45 1.33 -12.03
CA ALA A 75 -1.15 1.45 -11.40
C ALA A 75 -0.30 0.18 -11.56
N GLU A 76 1.02 0.34 -11.67
CA GLU A 76 1.97 -0.76 -11.63
C GLU A 76 1.93 -1.51 -10.29
N ALA A 77 1.82 -0.76 -9.19
CA ALA A 77 1.70 -1.32 -7.85
C ALA A 77 1.12 -0.32 -6.84
N LEU A 78 0.48 -0.86 -5.80
CA LEU A 78 0.28 -0.15 -4.54
C LEU A 78 1.52 -0.27 -3.68
N VAL A 79 2.07 0.87 -3.20
CA VAL A 79 3.12 0.87 -2.18
C VAL A 79 2.53 1.35 -0.86
N TYR A 80 2.55 0.48 0.16
CA TYR A 80 1.90 0.69 1.46
C TYR A 80 2.88 0.44 2.63
N PRO A 81 3.85 1.35 2.85
CA PRO A 81 4.98 1.14 3.75
C PRO A 81 4.68 1.55 5.19
N SER A 82 3.44 1.41 5.65
CA SER A 82 3.02 1.83 6.99
C SER A 82 3.81 1.13 8.10
N TYR A 83 4.16 1.85 9.15
CA TYR A 83 4.75 1.27 10.36
C TYR A 83 3.75 0.42 11.12
N PHE A 84 2.49 0.82 11.11
CA PHE A 84 1.43 0.13 11.85
C PHE A 84 0.07 0.26 11.15
N GLU A 85 -0.62 -0.88 11.03
CA GLU A 85 -2.02 -0.99 10.58
C GLU A 85 -2.78 -1.97 11.47
N GLY A 86 -4.08 -1.68 11.68
CA GLY A 86 -4.98 -2.61 12.34
C GLY A 86 -5.47 -3.74 11.44
N PHE A 87 -5.49 -3.49 10.10
CA PHE A 87 -5.86 -4.49 9.09
C PHE A 87 -5.09 -4.30 7.78
N GLY A 88 -5.28 -3.17 7.08
CA GLY A 88 -4.65 -2.93 5.77
C GLY A 88 -5.65 -3.10 4.61
N ILE A 89 -6.84 -2.52 4.73
CA ILE A 89 -7.88 -2.55 3.66
C ILE A 89 -7.31 -2.20 2.28
N PRO A 90 -6.44 -1.19 2.10
CA PRO A 90 -5.88 -0.87 0.79
C PRO A 90 -5.14 -2.03 0.10
N ILE A 91 -4.60 -2.98 0.86
CA ILE A 91 -3.96 -4.18 0.30
C ILE A 91 -5.02 -5.04 -0.43
N LEU A 92 -6.17 -5.26 0.20
CA LEU A 92 -7.26 -5.99 -0.43
C LEU A 92 -7.87 -5.22 -1.60
N GLU A 93 -8.04 -3.91 -1.48
CA GLU A 93 -8.53 -3.05 -2.57
C GLU A 93 -7.63 -3.18 -3.80
N ALA A 94 -6.30 -3.16 -3.62
CA ALA A 94 -5.34 -3.39 -4.70
C ALA A 94 -5.46 -4.79 -5.31
N MET A 95 -5.62 -5.83 -4.47
CA MET A 95 -5.82 -7.20 -4.96
C MET A 95 -7.14 -7.33 -5.75
N TYR A 96 -8.21 -6.62 -5.36
CA TYR A 96 -9.47 -6.58 -6.11
C TYR A 96 -9.34 -5.79 -7.42
N ALA A 97 -8.52 -4.74 -7.44
CA ALA A 97 -8.17 -3.98 -8.64
C ALA A 97 -7.16 -4.68 -9.55
N GLU A 98 -6.71 -5.89 -9.19
CA GLU A 98 -5.66 -6.65 -9.90
C GLU A 98 -4.34 -5.89 -10.03
N THR A 99 -3.98 -5.20 -8.98
CA THR A 99 -2.75 -4.40 -8.84
C THR A 99 -1.79 -5.11 -7.90
N ALA A 100 -0.52 -5.20 -8.27
CA ALA A 100 0.51 -5.76 -7.41
C ALA A 100 0.71 -4.89 -6.15
N VAL A 101 1.18 -5.49 -5.07
CA VAL A 101 1.31 -4.81 -3.76
C VAL A 101 2.72 -4.94 -3.21
N ILE A 102 3.24 -3.81 -2.75
CA ILE A 102 4.40 -3.73 -1.85
C ILE A 102 3.86 -3.24 -0.50
N CYS A 103 4.06 -3.98 0.58
CA CYS A 103 3.66 -3.53 1.91
C CYS A 103 4.67 -3.92 2.98
N SER A 104 4.55 -3.30 4.15
CA SER A 104 5.43 -3.60 5.28
C SER A 104 5.23 -5.02 5.80
N ASN A 105 6.31 -5.59 6.32
CA ASN A 105 6.35 -6.91 6.96
C ASN A 105 5.89 -6.88 8.43
N THR A 106 5.18 -5.82 8.85
CA THR A 106 4.83 -5.56 10.25
C THR A 106 3.32 -5.63 10.47
N THR A 107 2.95 -5.84 11.74
CA THR A 107 1.56 -5.81 12.26
C THR A 107 0.61 -6.76 11.52
N SER A 108 -0.51 -6.28 11.01
CA SER A 108 -1.53 -7.08 10.29
C SER A 108 -1.21 -7.33 8.82
N MET A 109 -0.27 -6.60 8.24
CA MET A 109 -0.01 -6.65 6.80
C MET A 109 0.45 -8.03 6.30
N PRO A 110 1.30 -8.79 7.05
CA PRO A 110 1.65 -10.16 6.66
C PRO A 110 0.46 -11.13 6.65
N GLU A 111 -0.49 -10.95 7.57
CA GLU A 111 -1.71 -11.76 7.58
C GLU A 111 -2.59 -11.46 6.35
N VAL A 112 -2.78 -10.19 6.04
CA VAL A 112 -3.61 -9.77 4.91
C VAL A 112 -2.95 -10.05 3.56
N GLY A 113 -1.65 -9.78 3.45
CA GLY A 113 -0.89 -9.93 2.21
C GLY A 113 -0.60 -11.38 1.83
N GLY A 114 -0.42 -12.27 2.82
CA GLY A 114 -0.06 -13.68 2.59
C GLY A 114 1.23 -13.80 1.77
N ASP A 115 1.20 -14.59 0.72
CA ASP A 115 2.31 -14.73 -0.25
C ASP A 115 2.11 -13.93 -1.55
N ALA A 116 1.11 -13.02 -1.56
CA ALA A 116 0.65 -12.28 -2.72
C ALA A 116 1.23 -10.86 -2.83
N VAL A 117 2.21 -10.52 -2.02
CA VAL A 117 2.81 -9.17 -1.95
C VAL A 117 4.33 -9.23 -1.86
N LEU A 118 5.01 -8.13 -2.19
CA LEU A 118 6.40 -7.93 -1.79
C LEU A 118 6.41 -7.28 -0.40
N TYR A 119 7.15 -7.90 0.51
CA TYR A 119 7.33 -7.35 1.86
C TYR A 119 8.56 -6.48 1.94
N ILE A 120 8.44 -5.39 2.72
CA ILE A 120 9.54 -4.48 3.01
C ILE A 120 9.66 -4.22 4.52
N ASP A 121 10.85 -3.90 4.98
CA ASP A 121 11.06 -3.22 6.26
C ASP A 121 10.70 -1.73 6.09
N PRO A 122 9.65 -1.22 6.75
CA PRO A 122 9.26 0.17 6.60
C PRO A 122 10.29 1.18 7.12
N SER A 123 11.27 0.74 7.90
CA SER A 123 12.36 1.58 8.40
C SER A 123 13.53 1.71 7.42
N SER A 124 13.59 0.86 6.40
CA SER A 124 14.65 0.84 5.38
C SER A 124 14.17 1.48 4.06
N THR A 125 14.68 2.65 3.77
CA THR A 125 14.46 3.31 2.46
C THR A 125 15.05 2.51 1.30
N GLU A 126 16.14 1.81 1.56
CA GLU A 126 16.81 0.93 0.59
C GLU A 126 15.94 -0.27 0.22
N ASP A 127 15.27 -0.87 1.21
CA ASP A 127 14.38 -2.01 1.00
C ASP A 127 13.13 -1.59 0.22
N ILE A 128 12.56 -0.43 0.55
CA ILE A 128 11.45 0.18 -0.21
C ILE A 128 11.90 0.44 -1.67
N ALA A 129 13.07 1.04 -1.88
CA ALA A 129 13.60 1.32 -3.20
C ALA A 129 13.87 0.04 -4.01
N HIS A 130 14.40 -1.01 -3.35
CA HIS A 130 14.60 -2.32 -3.96
C HIS A 130 13.28 -2.93 -4.43
N ALA A 131 12.26 -2.94 -3.58
CA ALA A 131 10.94 -3.47 -3.94
C ALA A 131 10.27 -2.66 -5.07
N ILE A 132 10.44 -1.32 -5.11
CA ILE A 132 9.96 -0.49 -6.23
C ILE A 132 10.65 -0.88 -7.55
N ARG A 133 11.93 -1.23 -7.54
CA ARG A 133 12.63 -1.71 -8.74
C ARG A 133 12.20 -3.12 -9.13
N GLU A 134 12.09 -4.03 -8.16
CA GLU A 134 11.68 -5.41 -8.40
C GLU A 134 10.29 -5.49 -9.02
N ILE A 135 9.34 -4.66 -8.54
CA ILE A 135 7.96 -4.67 -9.03
C ILE A 135 7.83 -4.16 -10.48
N GLN A 136 8.82 -3.48 -11.04
CA GLN A 136 8.82 -3.08 -12.44
C GLN A 136 8.96 -4.27 -13.42
N GLN A 137 9.41 -5.42 -12.94
CA GLN A 137 9.48 -6.64 -13.72
C GLN A 137 8.07 -7.22 -13.92
N SER A 138 7.64 -7.39 -15.17
CA SER A 138 6.27 -7.84 -15.49
C SER A 138 5.94 -9.22 -14.93
N ASP A 139 6.89 -10.13 -14.94
CA ASP A 139 6.73 -11.50 -14.41
C ASP A 139 6.53 -11.49 -12.89
N VAL A 140 7.18 -10.58 -12.18
CA VAL A 140 6.96 -10.37 -10.73
C VAL A 140 5.54 -9.87 -10.49
N ARG A 141 5.10 -8.84 -11.21
CA ARG A 141 3.73 -8.29 -11.07
C ARG A 141 2.67 -9.35 -11.37
N GLU A 142 2.78 -10.02 -12.51
CA GLU A 142 1.82 -11.05 -12.94
C GLU A 142 1.69 -12.16 -11.90
N ARG A 143 2.82 -12.65 -11.36
CA ARG A 143 2.84 -13.65 -10.29
C ARG A 143 2.14 -13.18 -9.03
N LEU A 144 2.38 -11.93 -8.60
CA LEU A 144 1.74 -11.37 -7.40
C LEU A 144 0.25 -11.12 -7.61
N ILE A 145 -0.17 -10.64 -8.77
CA ILE A 145 -1.58 -10.47 -9.13
C ILE A 145 -2.32 -11.81 -9.10
N GLU A 146 -1.75 -12.85 -9.69
CA GLU A 146 -2.35 -14.20 -9.67
C GLU A 146 -2.52 -14.73 -8.24
N LYS A 147 -1.53 -14.52 -7.38
CA LYS A 147 -1.63 -14.86 -5.96
C LYS A 147 -2.65 -13.99 -5.24
N GLY A 148 -2.72 -12.70 -5.55
CA GLY A 148 -3.68 -11.75 -5.01
C GLY A 148 -5.13 -12.13 -5.30
N ARG A 149 -5.42 -12.65 -6.50
CA ARG A 149 -6.75 -13.18 -6.85
C ARG A 149 -7.20 -14.31 -5.91
N LYS A 150 -6.27 -15.13 -5.42
CA LYS A 150 -6.57 -16.19 -4.45
C LYS A 150 -6.66 -15.62 -3.03
N GLN A 151 -5.69 -14.79 -2.64
CA GLN A 151 -5.61 -14.23 -1.30
C GLN A 151 -6.85 -13.38 -0.94
N ARG A 152 -7.33 -12.54 -1.86
CA ARG A 152 -8.51 -11.69 -1.63
C ARG A 152 -9.77 -12.47 -1.26
N THR A 153 -9.90 -13.73 -1.69
CA THR A 153 -11.10 -14.56 -1.39
C THR A 153 -11.15 -15.05 0.06
N VAL A 154 -10.06 -14.96 0.79
CA VAL A 154 -10.00 -15.32 2.22
C VAL A 154 -10.82 -14.35 3.06
N TYR A 155 -11.00 -13.10 2.57
CA TYR A 155 -11.66 -12.02 3.31
C TYR A 155 -12.99 -11.64 2.65
N SER A 156 -14.04 -11.56 3.45
CA SER A 156 -15.34 -11.03 3.03
C SER A 156 -16.10 -10.44 4.22
N TRP A 157 -16.95 -9.49 3.96
CA TRP A 157 -17.82 -8.91 4.99
C TRP A 157 -18.79 -9.94 5.58
N ASP A 158 -19.30 -10.88 4.76
CA ASP A 158 -20.18 -11.95 5.23
C ASP A 158 -19.46 -12.88 6.21
N ARG A 159 -18.22 -13.26 5.90
CA ARG A 159 -17.39 -14.04 6.81
C ARG A 159 -17.13 -13.30 8.12
N THR A 160 -16.79 -12.01 8.04
CA THR A 160 -16.57 -11.17 9.22
C THR A 160 -17.82 -11.08 10.08
N ALA A 161 -18.99 -10.84 9.46
CA ALA A 161 -20.27 -10.78 10.17
C ALA A 161 -20.61 -12.11 10.84
N ASN A 162 -20.42 -13.24 10.16
CA ASN A 162 -20.67 -14.56 10.70
C ASN A 162 -19.77 -14.90 11.89
N LEU A 163 -18.47 -14.60 11.79
CA LEU A 163 -17.52 -14.82 12.89
C LEU A 163 -17.85 -13.94 14.10
N LEU A 164 -18.17 -12.68 13.86
CA LEU A 164 -18.59 -11.77 14.93
C LEU A 164 -19.86 -12.27 15.61
N TRP A 165 -20.88 -12.65 14.82
CA TRP A 165 -22.13 -13.20 15.34
C TRP A 165 -21.91 -14.44 16.18
N THR A 166 -21.13 -15.40 15.68
CA THR A 166 -20.79 -16.63 16.40
C THR A 166 -20.08 -16.33 17.72
N SER A 167 -19.13 -15.41 17.72
CA SER A 167 -18.41 -14.99 18.93
C SER A 167 -19.36 -14.36 19.96
N MET A 168 -20.28 -13.50 19.51
CA MET A 168 -21.30 -12.89 20.39
C MET A 168 -22.24 -13.93 20.99
N MET A 169 -22.74 -14.87 20.17
CA MET A 169 -23.64 -15.92 20.63
C MET A 169 -22.96 -16.84 21.64
N HIS A 170 -21.73 -17.23 21.40
CA HIS A 170 -20.93 -18.00 22.36
C HIS A 170 -20.76 -17.26 23.69
N THR A 171 -20.49 -15.96 23.66
CA THR A 171 -20.30 -15.14 24.87
C THR A 171 -21.56 -15.03 25.74
N ILE A 172 -22.74 -15.01 25.11
CA ILE A 172 -24.04 -14.93 25.84
C ILE A 172 -24.65 -16.34 26.14
N GLY A 173 -23.89 -17.42 25.90
CA GLY A 173 -24.31 -18.78 26.23
C GLY A 173 -25.49 -19.29 25.38
N LYS A 174 -25.70 -18.78 24.20
CA LYS A 174 -26.68 -19.25 23.21
C LYS A 174 -25.89 -19.90 22.07
N GLU A 175 -25.79 -21.24 22.12
CA GLU A 175 -25.33 -22.07 21.00
C GLU A 175 -26.37 -22.15 19.89
#